data_0b68a0bd47586979803999238e61bc7c
#
_entry.id   0b68a0bd47586979803999238e61bc7c
#
_cell.length_a   1.000
_cell.length_b   1.000
_cell.length_c   1.000
_cell.angle_alpha   90.00
_cell.angle_beta   90.00
_cell.angle_gamma   90.00
#
_symmetry.space_group_name_H-M   'P 1'
#
loop_
_entity.id
_entity.type
_entity.pdbx_description
1 polymer ?
#
loop_
_entity_poly.entity_id
_entity_poly.type
_entity_poly.pdbx_seq_one_letter_code
_entity_poly.pdbx_strand_id
1 'polypeptide(L)'
;MHFSDIFLKLWHAGLIQKGIWETIYMTGLATVISYMLGLPLGVVLTVTDQGGLHPVPWLNKLLGLIVNFFRSIPFIVLMVSMLPVAKFIVGSSLGNAAMIVMLVIAAAPYIARMVESSIKEVDAGVIEAAQAMGCSNFQIVWKVLLPEAKPSLITGGIISMVTILGYTAMAATIGGTGLGQIAISYGHQRFNPDIKWICVFLTVIIVQIIQEVGTAVAHRTDKRITK
;
A
#
# COMPACT_ATOMS: atom_id res chain seq x y z
N MET A 1 13.60 26.14 24.99
CA MET A 1 14.40 25.77 23.81
C MET A 1 13.55 26.05 22.61
N HIS A 2 13.99 26.82 21.61
CA HIS A 2 13.17 27.10 20.43
C HIS A 2 12.99 25.84 19.58
N PHE A 3 11.83 25.71 18.91
CA PHE A 3 11.52 24.60 18.00
C PHE A 3 12.63 24.33 16.96
N SER A 4 13.25 25.42 16.45
CA SER A 4 14.39 25.37 15.54
C SER A 4 15.63 24.70 16.14
N ASP A 5 15.92 24.96 17.41
CA ASP A 5 17.11 24.41 18.08
C ASP A 5 16.97 22.90 18.29
N ILE A 6 15.75 22.44 18.61
CA ILE A 6 15.45 21.01 18.76
C ILE A 6 15.56 20.32 17.40
N PHE A 7 15.00 20.91 16.34
CA PHE A 7 15.13 20.39 14.99
C PHE A 7 16.59 20.24 14.55
N LEU A 8 17.40 21.30 14.71
CA LEU A 8 18.81 21.26 14.35
C LEU A 8 19.59 20.21 15.15
N LYS A 9 19.31 20.09 16.45
CA LYS A 9 19.95 19.08 17.31
C LYS A 9 19.63 17.65 16.85
N LEU A 10 18.37 17.35 16.53
CA LEU A 10 17.94 16.05 16.02
C LEU A 10 18.49 15.78 14.62
N TRP A 11 18.60 16.83 13.80
CA TRP A 11 19.19 16.76 12.47
C TRP A 11 20.70 16.43 12.56
N HIS A 12 21.47 17.16 13.36
CA HIS A 12 22.89 16.88 13.55
C HIS A 12 23.16 15.51 14.19
N ALA A 13 22.22 15.02 15.00
CA ALA A 13 22.30 13.67 15.55
C ALA A 13 21.97 12.56 14.52
N GLY A 14 21.58 12.91 13.30
CA GLY A 14 21.20 11.95 12.26
C GLY A 14 19.85 11.24 12.47
N LEU A 15 19.12 11.58 13.54
CA LEU A 15 17.91 10.87 13.93
C LEU A 15 16.75 11.10 12.94
N ILE A 16 16.57 12.35 12.51
CA ILE A 16 15.52 12.73 11.54
C ILE A 16 15.81 12.14 10.17
N GLN A 17 17.03 12.26 9.67
CA GLN A 17 17.42 11.72 8.36
C GLN A 17 17.19 10.22 8.29
N LYS A 18 17.62 9.50 9.33
CA LYS A 18 17.41 8.07 9.46
C LYS A 18 15.92 7.75 9.50
N GLY A 19 15.13 8.49 10.29
CA GLY A 19 13.69 8.31 10.39
C GLY A 19 12.97 8.52 9.06
N ILE A 20 13.32 9.56 8.29
CA ILE A 20 12.78 9.82 6.95
C ILE A 20 13.12 8.66 6.01
N TRP A 21 14.40 8.27 5.95
CA TRP A 21 14.85 7.18 5.09
C TRP A 21 14.14 5.87 5.38
N GLU A 22 14.07 5.48 6.66
CA GLU A 22 13.42 4.24 7.07
C GLU A 22 11.92 4.25 6.76
N THR A 23 11.24 5.39 6.96
CA THR A 23 9.82 5.53 6.60
C THR A 23 9.62 5.36 5.09
N ILE A 24 10.42 6.05 4.26
CA ILE A 24 10.31 5.97 2.79
C ILE A 24 10.66 4.56 2.29
N TYR A 25 11.74 3.99 2.81
CA TYR A 25 12.21 2.66 2.43
C TYR A 25 11.16 1.58 2.76
N MET A 26 10.66 1.54 3.99
CA MET A 26 9.65 0.55 4.40
C MET A 26 8.35 0.72 3.61
N THR A 27 7.87 1.95 3.46
CA THR A 27 6.65 2.25 2.71
C THR A 27 6.80 1.84 1.24
N GLY A 28 7.88 2.26 0.59
CA GLY A 28 8.13 1.97 -0.82
C GLY A 28 8.24 0.47 -1.09
N LEU A 29 9.09 -0.22 -0.33
CA LEU A 29 9.30 -1.65 -0.52
C LEU A 29 8.05 -2.47 -0.19
N ALA A 30 7.36 -2.15 0.92
CA ALA A 30 6.10 -2.81 1.26
C ALA A 30 5.03 -2.58 0.19
N THR A 31 4.92 -1.36 -0.38
CA THR A 31 3.97 -1.06 -1.46
C THR A 31 4.27 -1.89 -2.71
N VAL A 32 5.53 -1.93 -3.15
CA VAL A 32 5.93 -2.70 -4.35
C VAL A 32 5.61 -4.17 -4.17
N ILE A 33 6.03 -4.79 -3.06
CA ILE A 33 5.78 -6.21 -2.82
C ILE A 33 4.27 -6.48 -2.69
N SER A 34 3.52 -5.62 -1.99
CA SER A 34 2.08 -5.75 -1.87
C SER A 34 1.36 -5.65 -3.21
N TYR A 35 1.85 -4.81 -4.12
CA TYR A 35 1.34 -4.72 -5.49
C TYR A 35 1.67 -5.96 -6.32
N MET A 36 2.88 -6.49 -6.19
CA MET A 36 3.28 -7.73 -6.88
C MET A 36 2.41 -8.93 -6.48
N LEU A 37 1.90 -8.95 -5.26
CA LEU A 37 0.99 -10.00 -4.76
C LEU A 37 -0.48 -9.65 -4.99
N GLY A 38 -0.87 -8.41 -4.71
CA GLY A 38 -2.26 -7.94 -4.75
C GLY A 38 -2.80 -7.79 -6.17
N LEU A 39 -1.97 -7.36 -7.14
CA LEU A 39 -2.43 -7.18 -8.52
C LEU A 39 -2.84 -8.52 -9.17
N PRO A 40 -2.01 -9.59 -9.17
CA PRO A 40 -2.45 -10.88 -9.68
C PRO A 40 -3.69 -11.43 -8.97
N LEU A 41 -3.75 -11.27 -7.64
CA LEU A 41 -4.89 -11.73 -6.85
C LEU A 41 -6.18 -10.98 -7.22
N GLY A 42 -6.10 -9.64 -7.41
CA GLY A 42 -7.23 -8.83 -7.85
C GLY A 42 -7.70 -9.17 -9.26
N VAL A 43 -6.77 -9.43 -10.18
CA VAL A 43 -7.08 -9.92 -11.53
C VAL A 43 -7.82 -11.25 -11.47
N VAL A 44 -7.31 -12.20 -10.68
CA VAL A 44 -7.96 -13.52 -10.51
C VAL A 44 -9.37 -13.36 -9.93
N LEU A 45 -9.55 -12.51 -8.93
CA LEU A 45 -10.88 -12.22 -8.35
C LEU A 45 -11.85 -11.68 -9.41
N THR A 46 -11.40 -10.76 -10.26
CA THR A 46 -12.24 -10.19 -11.33
C THR A 46 -12.56 -11.21 -12.41
N VAL A 47 -11.57 -11.97 -12.87
CA VAL A 47 -11.74 -12.96 -13.96
C VAL A 47 -12.64 -14.11 -13.54
N THR A 48 -12.56 -14.55 -12.28
CA THR A 48 -13.32 -15.70 -11.75
C THR A 48 -14.69 -15.33 -11.19
N ASP A 49 -15.04 -14.04 -11.15
CA ASP A 49 -16.37 -13.58 -10.71
C ASP A 49 -17.50 -14.10 -11.62
N GLN A 50 -18.74 -14.09 -11.13
CA GLN A 50 -19.92 -14.59 -11.87
C GLN A 50 -20.13 -13.89 -13.21
N GLY A 51 -19.78 -12.58 -13.30
CA GLY A 51 -19.80 -11.80 -14.54
C GLY A 51 -18.44 -11.65 -15.19
N GLY A 52 -17.42 -12.41 -14.78
CA GLY A 52 -16.06 -12.31 -15.28
C GLY A 52 -15.80 -13.09 -16.56
N LEU A 53 -14.59 -12.98 -17.10
CA LEU A 53 -14.18 -13.65 -18.35
C LEU A 53 -14.15 -15.18 -18.27
N HIS A 54 -13.93 -15.74 -17.08
CA HIS A 54 -13.91 -17.18 -16.82
C HIS A 54 -14.49 -17.48 -15.44
N PRO A 55 -15.82 -17.54 -15.32
CA PRO A 55 -16.48 -17.71 -14.03
C PRO A 55 -16.10 -19.02 -13.34
N VAL A 56 -15.54 -18.93 -12.13
CA VAL A 56 -15.22 -20.06 -11.25
C VAL A 56 -15.71 -19.72 -9.84
N PRO A 57 -17.03 -19.86 -9.57
CA PRO A 57 -17.66 -19.31 -8.36
C PRO A 57 -17.06 -19.80 -7.04
N TRP A 58 -16.67 -21.08 -6.96
CA TRP A 58 -16.10 -21.63 -5.73
C TRP A 58 -14.72 -21.01 -5.42
N LEU A 59 -13.86 -20.82 -6.45
CA LEU A 59 -12.54 -20.21 -6.31
C LEU A 59 -12.67 -18.73 -5.94
N ASN A 60 -13.54 -18.00 -6.63
CA ASN A 60 -13.82 -16.59 -6.33
C ASN A 60 -14.31 -16.43 -4.88
N LYS A 61 -15.23 -17.28 -4.43
CA LYS A 61 -15.75 -17.28 -3.06
C LYS A 61 -14.65 -17.54 -2.02
N LEU A 62 -13.81 -18.55 -2.28
CA LEU A 62 -12.70 -18.89 -1.39
C LEU A 62 -11.68 -17.77 -1.27
N LEU A 63 -11.19 -17.25 -2.41
CA LEU A 63 -10.23 -16.14 -2.43
C LEU A 63 -10.84 -14.86 -1.84
N GLY A 64 -12.09 -14.58 -2.19
CA GLY A 64 -12.84 -13.45 -1.62
C GLY A 64 -12.99 -13.54 -0.10
N LEU A 65 -13.25 -14.74 0.44
CA LEU A 65 -13.31 -14.97 1.88
C LEU A 65 -11.96 -14.70 2.56
N ILE A 66 -10.87 -15.23 2.01
CA ILE A 66 -9.51 -15.02 2.53
C ILE A 66 -9.15 -13.53 2.54
N VAL A 67 -9.37 -12.85 1.42
CA VAL A 67 -9.09 -11.41 1.28
C VAL A 67 -9.92 -10.60 2.28
N ASN A 68 -11.23 -10.91 2.42
CA ASN A 68 -12.09 -10.20 3.36
C ASN A 68 -11.70 -10.50 4.82
N PHE A 69 -11.29 -11.72 5.14
CA PHE A 69 -10.83 -12.09 6.48
C PHE A 69 -9.66 -11.21 6.91
N PHE A 70 -8.58 -11.12 6.11
CA PHE A 70 -7.42 -10.29 6.45
C PHE A 70 -7.77 -8.79 6.54
N ARG A 71 -8.67 -8.29 5.69
CA ARG A 71 -9.13 -6.90 5.72
C ARG A 71 -10.03 -6.56 6.90
N SER A 72 -10.69 -7.55 7.50
CA SER A 72 -11.56 -7.35 8.66
C SER A 72 -10.80 -7.23 9.97
N ILE A 73 -9.53 -7.62 9.99
CA ILE A 73 -8.71 -7.54 11.19
C ILE A 73 -8.10 -6.13 11.30
N PRO A 74 -8.25 -5.41 12.43
CA PRO A 74 -7.56 -4.14 12.63
C PRO A 74 -6.05 -4.31 12.46
N PHE A 75 -5.40 -3.38 11.76
CA PHE A 75 -3.99 -3.49 11.37
C PHE A 75 -3.07 -3.85 12.56
N ILE A 76 -3.22 -3.16 13.70
CA ILE A 76 -2.38 -3.38 14.87
C ILE A 76 -2.53 -4.81 15.43
N VAL A 77 -3.74 -5.37 15.39
CA VAL A 77 -4.03 -6.74 15.84
C VAL A 77 -3.42 -7.74 14.86
N LEU A 78 -3.61 -7.52 13.56
CA LEU A 78 -3.02 -8.35 12.52
C LEU A 78 -1.49 -8.36 12.62
N MET A 79 -0.88 -7.20 12.80
CA MET A 79 0.56 -7.03 12.93
C MET A 79 1.12 -7.86 14.10
N VAL A 80 0.51 -7.75 15.29
CA VAL A 80 0.94 -8.53 16.48
C VAL A 80 0.75 -10.04 16.23
N SER A 81 -0.36 -10.42 15.61
CA SER A 81 -0.67 -11.83 15.29
C SER A 81 0.31 -12.43 14.29
N MET A 82 0.87 -11.61 13.40
CA MET A 82 1.81 -12.04 12.34
C MET A 82 3.29 -11.98 12.74
N LEU A 83 3.61 -11.60 13.98
CA LEU A 83 5.00 -11.65 14.51
C LEU A 83 5.69 -13.02 14.32
N PRO A 84 5.02 -14.16 14.59
CA PRO A 84 5.62 -15.48 14.36
C PRO A 84 5.91 -15.74 12.87
N VAL A 85 5.02 -15.27 11.99
CA VAL A 85 5.18 -15.41 10.53
C VAL A 85 6.36 -14.56 10.04
N ALA A 86 6.47 -13.32 10.50
CA ALA A 86 7.63 -12.47 10.20
C ALA A 86 8.93 -13.13 10.67
N LYS A 87 8.96 -13.68 11.89
CA LYS A 87 10.13 -14.41 12.41
C LYS A 87 10.49 -15.62 11.54
N PHE A 88 9.50 -16.35 11.06
CA PHE A 88 9.72 -17.50 10.17
C PHE A 88 10.34 -17.08 8.83
N ILE A 89 9.88 -15.96 8.24
CA ILE A 89 10.32 -15.50 6.91
C ILE A 89 11.68 -14.81 6.96
N VAL A 90 11.90 -13.91 7.94
CA VAL A 90 13.09 -13.05 7.99
C VAL A 90 14.00 -13.30 9.18
N GLY A 91 13.72 -14.33 9.99
CA GLY A 91 14.53 -14.72 11.14
C GLY A 91 14.36 -13.86 12.40
N SER A 92 13.61 -12.77 12.32
CA SER A 92 13.34 -11.84 13.43
C SER A 92 11.88 -11.40 13.47
N SER A 93 11.35 -11.16 14.66
CA SER A 93 10.03 -10.55 14.85
C SER A 93 10.09 -9.01 14.91
N LEU A 94 11.29 -8.43 14.97
CA LEU A 94 11.52 -7.00 15.15
C LEU A 94 12.42 -6.46 14.04
N GLY A 95 12.38 -5.14 13.85
CA GLY A 95 13.19 -4.44 12.85
C GLY A 95 12.49 -4.28 11.51
N ASN A 96 13.14 -3.56 10.59
CA ASN A 96 12.55 -3.11 9.33
C ASN A 96 12.10 -4.27 8.43
N ALA A 97 12.87 -5.35 8.36
CA ALA A 97 12.51 -6.51 7.54
C ALA A 97 11.23 -7.19 8.03
N ALA A 98 11.09 -7.40 9.34
CA ALA A 98 9.87 -7.95 9.94
C ALA A 98 8.68 -7.02 9.71
N MET A 99 8.88 -5.70 9.86
CA MET A 99 7.85 -4.70 9.59
C MET A 99 7.35 -4.76 8.15
N ILE A 100 8.25 -4.85 7.17
CA ILE A 100 7.88 -4.95 5.76
C ILE A 100 7.02 -6.19 5.51
N VAL A 101 7.37 -7.35 6.08
CA VAL A 101 6.54 -8.57 5.95
C VAL A 101 5.14 -8.33 6.48
N MET A 102 5.00 -7.75 7.67
CA MET A 102 3.69 -7.49 8.29
C MET A 102 2.87 -6.46 7.50
N LEU A 103 3.53 -5.40 7.00
CA LEU A 103 2.89 -4.41 6.13
C LEU A 103 2.39 -5.04 4.84
N VAL A 104 3.16 -5.95 4.24
CA VAL A 104 2.78 -6.67 3.01
C VAL A 104 1.57 -7.57 3.26
N ILE A 105 1.57 -8.35 4.35
CA ILE A 105 0.45 -9.23 4.71
C ILE A 105 -0.85 -8.43 4.90
N ALA A 106 -0.76 -7.24 5.48
CA ALA A 106 -1.91 -6.37 5.68
C ALA A 106 -2.37 -5.68 4.39
N ALA A 107 -1.43 -5.21 3.57
CA ALA A 107 -1.73 -4.39 2.41
C ALA A 107 -2.10 -5.20 1.16
N ALA A 108 -1.52 -6.38 0.94
CA ALA A 108 -1.79 -7.16 -0.27
C ALA A 108 -3.28 -7.52 -0.46
N PRO A 109 -4.04 -7.96 0.57
CA PRO A 109 -5.49 -8.19 0.43
C PRO A 109 -6.30 -6.92 0.13
N TYR A 110 -5.88 -5.78 0.71
CA TYR A 110 -6.49 -4.49 0.42
C TYR A 110 -6.25 -4.09 -1.04
N ILE A 111 -5.00 -4.21 -1.51
CA ILE A 111 -4.62 -3.92 -2.89
C ILE A 111 -5.36 -4.84 -3.86
N ALA A 112 -5.53 -6.13 -3.55
CA ALA A 112 -6.28 -7.04 -4.39
C ALA A 112 -7.73 -6.58 -4.63
N ARG A 113 -8.41 -6.09 -3.59
CA ARG A 113 -9.76 -5.53 -3.74
C ARG A 113 -9.78 -4.21 -4.50
N MET A 114 -8.79 -3.36 -4.30
CA MET A 114 -8.64 -2.12 -5.04
C MET A 114 -8.41 -2.40 -6.53
N VAL A 115 -7.55 -3.37 -6.87
CA VAL A 115 -7.32 -3.82 -8.25
C VAL A 115 -8.59 -4.40 -8.87
N GLU A 116 -9.29 -5.25 -8.14
CA GLU A 116 -10.60 -5.79 -8.59
C GLU A 116 -11.58 -4.66 -8.90
N SER A 117 -11.70 -3.66 -8.03
CA SER A 117 -12.56 -2.50 -8.25
C SER A 117 -12.14 -1.72 -9.50
N SER A 118 -10.84 -1.43 -9.64
CA SER A 118 -10.30 -0.69 -10.79
C SER A 118 -10.54 -1.40 -12.13
N ILE A 119 -10.44 -2.73 -12.15
CA ILE A 119 -10.71 -3.51 -13.37
C ILE A 119 -12.22 -3.55 -13.69
N LYS A 120 -13.07 -3.61 -12.68
CA LYS A 120 -14.53 -3.58 -12.85
C LYS A 120 -15.08 -2.24 -13.36
N GLU A 121 -14.29 -1.16 -13.32
CA GLU A 121 -14.62 0.14 -13.91
C GLU A 121 -14.43 0.19 -15.43
N VAL A 122 -13.79 -0.84 -16.01
CA VAL A 122 -13.60 -0.91 -17.48
C VAL A 122 -14.94 -1.17 -18.16
N ASP A 123 -15.21 -0.40 -19.22
CA ASP A 123 -16.46 -0.48 -19.97
C ASP A 123 -16.67 -1.89 -20.56
N ALA A 124 -17.86 -2.45 -20.36
CA ALA A 124 -18.22 -3.80 -20.83
C ALA A 124 -18.15 -3.89 -22.37
N GLY A 125 -18.49 -2.82 -23.09
CA GLY A 125 -18.46 -2.79 -24.55
C GLY A 125 -17.04 -2.99 -25.11
N VAL A 126 -16.01 -2.51 -24.43
CA VAL A 126 -14.60 -2.75 -24.81
C VAL A 126 -14.25 -4.24 -24.67
N ILE A 127 -14.77 -4.88 -23.63
CA ILE A 127 -14.56 -6.31 -23.38
C ILE A 127 -15.30 -7.14 -24.45
N GLU A 128 -16.57 -6.81 -24.72
CA GLU A 128 -17.39 -7.48 -25.75
C GLU A 128 -16.77 -7.33 -27.15
N ALA A 129 -16.27 -6.14 -27.50
CA ALA A 129 -15.57 -5.91 -28.77
C ALA A 129 -14.32 -6.80 -28.88
N ALA A 130 -13.53 -6.92 -27.83
CA ALA A 130 -12.35 -7.79 -27.81
C ALA A 130 -12.72 -9.28 -27.95
N GLN A 131 -13.80 -9.71 -27.32
CA GLN A 131 -14.34 -11.07 -27.47
C GLN A 131 -14.83 -11.35 -28.89
N ALA A 132 -15.54 -10.38 -29.49
CA ALA A 132 -16.03 -10.47 -30.87
C ALA A 132 -14.87 -10.56 -31.90
N MET A 133 -13.73 -9.96 -31.61
CA MET A 133 -12.50 -10.08 -32.39
C MET A 133 -11.75 -11.42 -32.18
N GLY A 134 -12.26 -12.33 -31.33
CA GLY A 134 -11.64 -13.62 -31.07
C GLY A 134 -10.44 -13.59 -30.11
N CYS A 135 -10.31 -12.55 -29.30
CA CYS A 135 -9.25 -12.48 -28.30
C CYS A 135 -9.44 -13.54 -27.21
N SER A 136 -8.35 -14.23 -26.83
CA SER A 136 -8.37 -15.12 -25.67
C SER A 136 -8.51 -14.34 -24.36
N ASN A 137 -9.01 -15.01 -23.28
CA ASN A 137 -9.15 -14.38 -21.96
C ASN A 137 -7.84 -13.76 -21.46
N PHE A 138 -6.71 -14.42 -21.69
CA PHE A 138 -5.38 -13.88 -21.33
C PHE A 138 -5.05 -12.61 -22.13
N GLN A 139 -5.36 -12.58 -23.43
CA GLN A 139 -5.17 -11.38 -24.25
C GLN A 139 -6.06 -10.24 -23.77
N ILE A 140 -7.32 -10.51 -23.42
CA ILE A 140 -8.26 -9.52 -22.89
C ILE A 140 -7.72 -8.93 -21.58
N VAL A 141 -7.28 -9.77 -20.64
CA VAL A 141 -6.70 -9.29 -19.37
C VAL A 141 -5.49 -8.39 -19.62
N TRP A 142 -4.53 -8.86 -20.43
CA TRP A 142 -3.23 -8.20 -20.57
C TRP A 142 -3.22 -7.01 -21.52
N LYS A 143 -4.01 -7.08 -22.62
CA LYS A 143 -4.03 -6.04 -23.66
C LYS A 143 -5.20 -5.07 -23.56
N VAL A 144 -6.24 -5.41 -22.79
CA VAL A 144 -7.45 -4.60 -22.67
C VAL A 144 -7.66 -4.16 -21.22
N LEU A 145 -7.95 -5.08 -20.32
CA LEU A 145 -8.34 -4.75 -18.94
C LEU A 145 -7.26 -3.96 -18.18
N LEU A 146 -6.02 -4.47 -18.14
CA LEU A 146 -4.96 -3.81 -17.41
C LEU A 146 -4.55 -2.45 -18.02
N PRO A 147 -4.43 -2.28 -19.35
CA PRO A 147 -4.18 -0.98 -19.93
C PRO A 147 -5.31 0.02 -19.75
N GLU A 148 -6.58 -0.39 -19.85
CA GLU A 148 -7.74 0.48 -19.63
C GLU A 148 -7.91 0.86 -18.15
N ALA A 149 -7.66 -0.06 -17.22
CA ALA A 149 -7.71 0.21 -15.80
C ALA A 149 -6.46 0.98 -15.28
N LYS A 150 -5.42 1.16 -16.09
CA LYS A 150 -4.13 1.71 -15.65
C LYS A 150 -4.23 3.03 -14.87
N PRO A 151 -5.03 4.04 -15.27
CA PRO A 151 -5.16 5.27 -14.48
C PRO A 151 -5.72 5.02 -13.08
N SER A 152 -6.77 4.21 -12.96
CA SER A 152 -7.39 3.82 -11.69
C SER A 152 -6.42 2.99 -10.83
N LEU A 153 -5.68 2.05 -11.44
CA LEU A 153 -4.64 1.27 -10.74
C LEU A 153 -3.52 2.16 -10.18
N ILE A 154 -3.07 3.17 -10.93
CA ILE A 154 -2.04 4.10 -10.45
C ILE A 154 -2.59 4.92 -9.27
N THR A 155 -3.79 5.48 -9.40
CA THR A 155 -4.45 6.24 -8.32
C THR A 155 -4.61 5.40 -7.07
N GLY A 156 -5.12 4.17 -7.23
CA GLY A 156 -5.23 3.22 -6.12
C GLY A 156 -3.87 2.86 -5.51
N GLY A 157 -2.81 2.80 -6.31
CA GLY A 157 -1.43 2.60 -5.85
C GLY A 157 -0.95 3.70 -4.93
N ILE A 158 -1.24 4.94 -5.28
CA ILE A 158 -0.89 6.11 -4.45
C ILE A 158 -1.65 6.05 -3.12
N ILE A 159 -2.95 5.80 -3.15
CA ILE A 159 -3.78 5.67 -1.95
C ILE A 159 -3.24 4.53 -1.06
N SER A 160 -2.87 3.40 -1.67
CA SER A 160 -2.27 2.28 -0.95
C SER A 160 -0.94 2.65 -0.30
N MET A 161 -0.07 3.38 -1.00
CA MET A 161 1.22 3.82 -0.49
C MET A 161 1.07 4.76 0.71
N VAL A 162 0.14 5.72 0.66
CA VAL A 162 -0.17 6.61 1.79
C VAL A 162 -0.75 5.83 2.97
N THR A 163 -1.61 4.85 2.71
CA THR A 163 -2.18 3.98 3.75
C THR A 163 -1.07 3.15 4.44
N ILE A 164 -0.17 2.55 3.66
CA ILE A 164 0.98 1.79 4.18
C ILE A 164 1.90 2.70 5.00
N LEU A 165 2.12 3.94 4.56
CA LEU A 165 2.89 4.91 5.34
C LEU A 165 2.23 5.18 6.71
N GLY A 166 0.91 5.32 6.76
CA GLY A 166 0.17 5.42 8.02
C GLY A 166 0.37 4.19 8.93
N TYR A 167 0.41 2.99 8.34
CA TYR A 167 0.68 1.75 9.08
C TYR A 167 2.10 1.69 9.64
N THR A 168 3.10 2.27 8.96
CA THR A 168 4.47 2.34 9.51
C THR A 168 4.53 3.12 10.83
N ALA A 169 3.70 4.14 10.99
CA ALA A 169 3.61 4.89 12.24
C ALA A 169 3.07 4.03 13.39
N MET A 170 2.08 3.16 13.11
CA MET A 170 1.55 2.22 14.11
C MET A 170 2.57 1.10 14.46
N ALA A 171 3.38 0.68 13.49
CA ALA A 171 4.44 -0.31 13.69
C ALA A 171 5.48 0.13 14.73
N ALA A 172 5.60 1.42 14.97
CA ALA A 172 6.45 1.98 16.01
C ALA A 172 6.12 1.47 17.43
N THR A 173 4.87 1.10 17.70
CA THR A 173 4.42 0.61 19.01
C THR A 173 4.99 -0.76 19.37
N ILE A 174 5.45 -1.53 18.39
CA ILE A 174 6.00 -2.89 18.55
C ILE A 174 7.47 -2.99 18.10
N GLY A 175 8.21 -1.89 18.20
CA GLY A 175 9.66 -1.88 17.91
C GLY A 175 10.01 -1.64 16.44
N GLY A 176 9.07 -1.10 15.64
CA GLY A 176 9.35 -0.55 14.33
C GLY A 176 10.22 0.70 14.40
N THR A 177 10.70 1.15 13.25
CA THR A 177 11.56 2.33 13.11
C THR A 177 10.88 3.42 12.27
N GLY A 178 11.58 4.49 11.97
CA GLY A 178 11.06 5.58 11.14
C GLY A 178 10.49 6.76 11.93
N LEU A 179 9.88 7.71 11.23
CA LEU A 179 9.35 8.95 11.83
C LEU A 179 8.27 8.68 12.87
N GLY A 180 7.42 7.67 12.64
CA GLY A 180 6.38 7.28 13.61
C GLY A 180 6.99 6.83 14.95
N GLN A 181 8.06 6.04 14.92
CA GLN A 181 8.77 5.61 16.12
C GLN A 181 9.39 6.81 16.85
N ILE A 182 9.98 7.75 16.14
CA ILE A 182 10.55 8.95 16.74
C ILE A 182 9.45 9.80 17.40
N ALA A 183 8.32 9.98 16.72
CA ALA A 183 7.17 10.73 17.24
C ALA A 183 6.60 10.11 18.53
N ILE A 184 6.51 8.79 18.58
CA ILE A 184 5.95 8.08 19.75
C ILE A 184 7.00 7.99 20.85
N SER A 185 8.19 7.47 20.59
CA SER A 185 9.18 7.17 21.63
C SER A 185 9.86 8.42 22.19
N TYR A 186 10.23 9.37 21.33
CA TYR A 186 10.90 10.60 21.76
C TYR A 186 9.93 11.75 22.00
N GLY A 187 8.84 11.80 21.23
CA GLY A 187 7.84 12.87 21.32
C GLY A 187 6.80 12.60 22.41
N HIS A 188 6.06 11.50 22.30
CA HIS A 188 4.93 11.22 23.21
C HIS A 188 5.39 10.62 24.55
N GLN A 189 6.15 9.52 24.54
CA GLN A 189 6.55 8.80 25.76
C GLN A 189 7.53 9.60 26.62
N ARG A 190 8.37 10.46 26.04
CA ARG A 190 9.29 11.36 26.76
C ARG A 190 8.74 12.74 27.01
N PHE A 191 7.44 12.96 26.75
CA PHE A 191 6.74 14.24 26.97
C PHE A 191 7.41 15.43 26.28
N ASN A 192 7.95 15.24 25.06
CA ASN A 192 8.53 16.31 24.27
C ASN A 192 7.63 16.62 23.05
N PRO A 193 6.69 17.58 23.21
CA PRO A 193 5.72 17.90 22.15
C PRO A 193 6.37 18.42 20.87
N ASP A 194 7.52 19.11 20.95
CA ASP A 194 8.21 19.69 19.80
C ASP A 194 8.70 18.58 18.85
N ILE A 195 9.31 17.53 19.39
CA ILE A 195 9.76 16.38 18.58
C ILE A 195 8.57 15.70 17.89
N LYS A 196 7.46 15.54 18.61
CA LYS A 196 6.23 14.97 18.05
C LYS A 196 5.75 15.80 16.85
N TRP A 197 5.65 17.11 17.01
CA TRP A 197 5.16 17.98 15.94
C TRP A 197 6.12 18.06 14.74
N ILE A 198 7.44 18.05 14.98
CA ILE A 198 8.45 17.93 13.90
C ILE A 198 8.18 16.68 13.06
N CYS A 199 8.01 15.52 13.69
CA CYS A 199 7.75 14.27 12.97
C CYS A 199 6.40 14.31 12.23
N VAL A 200 5.35 14.91 12.80
CA VAL A 200 4.06 15.08 12.15
C VAL A 200 4.20 15.92 10.89
N PHE A 201 4.83 17.10 10.96
CA PHE A 201 5.03 17.96 9.79
C PHE A 201 5.86 17.27 8.70
N LEU A 202 6.92 16.57 9.07
CA LEU A 202 7.74 15.82 8.09
C LEU A 202 6.94 14.71 7.42
N THR A 203 6.12 13.98 8.18
CA THR A 203 5.25 12.93 7.63
C THR A 203 4.22 13.53 6.66
N VAL A 204 3.59 14.65 7.01
CA VAL A 204 2.65 15.37 6.12
C VAL A 204 3.34 15.79 4.83
N ILE A 205 4.55 16.34 4.90
CA ILE A 205 5.33 16.73 3.70
C ILE A 205 5.59 15.51 2.81
N ILE A 206 6.02 14.38 3.38
CA ILE A 206 6.28 13.16 2.62
C ILE A 206 5.01 12.66 1.94
N VAL A 207 3.88 12.62 2.66
CA VAL A 207 2.58 12.22 2.11
C VAL A 207 2.16 13.14 0.98
N GLN A 208 2.30 14.45 1.15
CA GLN A 208 1.94 15.43 0.14
C GLN A 208 2.79 15.26 -1.14
N ILE A 209 4.09 15.05 -1.01
CA ILE A 209 4.97 14.78 -2.15
C ILE A 209 4.52 13.49 -2.88
N ILE A 210 4.23 12.42 -2.15
CA ILE A 210 3.77 11.15 -2.72
C ILE A 210 2.45 11.37 -3.50
N GLN A 211 1.49 12.10 -2.93
CA GLN A 211 0.21 12.37 -3.54
C GLN A 211 0.34 13.23 -4.79
N GLU A 212 1.07 14.35 -4.73
CA GLU A 212 1.27 15.26 -5.86
C GLU A 212 1.97 14.57 -7.03
N VAL A 213 3.09 13.89 -6.77
CA VAL A 213 3.83 13.15 -7.80
C VAL A 213 2.98 12.04 -8.38
N GLY A 214 2.30 11.28 -7.53
CA GLY A 214 1.47 10.18 -7.95
C GLY A 214 0.27 10.64 -8.78
N THR A 215 -0.44 11.67 -8.34
CA THR A 215 -1.57 12.25 -9.08
C THR A 215 -1.13 12.77 -10.44
N ALA A 216 0.02 13.46 -10.52
CA ALA A 216 0.59 13.92 -11.79
C ALA A 216 0.89 12.74 -12.74
N VAL A 217 1.39 11.61 -12.23
CA VAL A 217 1.63 10.40 -13.03
C VAL A 217 0.31 9.77 -13.49
N ALA A 218 -0.70 9.69 -12.62
CA ALA A 218 -2.02 9.17 -12.96
C ALA A 218 -2.68 9.99 -14.07
N HIS A 219 -2.70 11.33 -13.95
CA HIS A 219 -3.25 12.23 -14.98
C HIS A 219 -2.54 12.12 -16.32
N ARG A 220 -1.21 12.02 -16.34
CA ARG A 220 -0.45 11.85 -17.59
C ARG A 220 -0.73 10.51 -18.29
N THR A 221 -1.21 9.53 -17.53
CA THR A 221 -1.50 8.19 -18.05
C THR A 221 -2.94 8.06 -18.51
N ASP A 222 -3.84 8.92 -18.05
CA ASP A 222 -5.25 8.92 -18.40
C ASP A 222 -5.47 9.55 -19.78
N LYS A 223 -5.69 8.69 -20.78
CA LYS A 223 -5.99 9.09 -22.17
C LYS A 223 -7.41 9.63 -22.35
N ARG A 224 -8.29 9.52 -21.35
CA ARG A 224 -9.69 9.97 -21.42
C ARG A 224 -9.82 11.47 -21.20
N ILE A 225 -8.84 12.10 -20.57
CA ILE A 225 -8.83 13.55 -20.26
C ILE A 225 -8.29 14.40 -21.42
N THR A 226 -7.72 13.80 -22.45
CA THR A 226 -7.11 14.50 -23.61
C THR A 226 -8.09 14.69 -24.79
N LYS A 227 -9.39 14.84 -24.52
CA LYS A 227 -10.37 15.23 -25.51
C LYS A 227 -11.11 16.49 -25.11
#